data_e7bb11ff6f500eb273fce79a5d8ba96b
#
_entry.id   e7bb11ff6f500eb273fce79a5d8ba96b
#
_cell.length_a   1.000
_cell.length_b   1.000
_cell.length_c   1.000
_cell.angle_alpha   90.00
_cell.angle_beta   90.00
_cell.angle_gamma   90.00
#
_symmetry.space_group_name_H-M   'P 1'
#
loop_
_entity.id
_entity.type
_entity.pdbx_description
1 polymer ?
#
loop_
_entity_poly.entity_id
_entity_poly.type
_entity_poly.pdbx_seq_one_letter_code
_entity_poly.pdbx_strand_id
1 'polypeptide(L)'
;MTKTTAQIAPVATLDHLVVAATTLADGIEYIAEVMGVVPQPGGKHVAMATHNALVRLSERTYLEIIAIDPAGARPSRPRWFGLDDIALQAELIERPRLIHWVARATDIARRAAACPIALGPVHVMARGDYRWRIT
;
A
#
# COMPACT_ATOMS: atom_id res chain seq x y z
N MET A 1 -1.67 30.05 36.29
CA MET A 1 -2.36 29.78 35.01
C MET A 1 -1.51 28.87 34.18
N THR A 2 -1.78 27.58 34.23
CA THR A 2 -1.09 26.54 33.43
C THR A 2 -1.66 26.56 32.03
N LYS A 3 -0.86 26.96 31.05
CA LYS A 3 -1.21 26.85 29.63
C LYS A 3 -1.20 25.35 29.28
N THR A 4 -2.37 24.78 29.17
CA THR A 4 -2.52 23.45 28.56
C THR A 4 -2.16 23.57 27.09
N THR A 5 -0.98 23.11 26.72
CA THR A 5 -0.59 23.00 25.33
C THR A 5 -1.51 21.94 24.71
N ALA A 6 -2.47 22.37 23.90
CA ALA A 6 -3.31 21.45 23.16
C ALA A 6 -2.39 20.61 22.28
N GLN A 7 -2.30 19.34 22.59
CA GLN A 7 -1.55 18.36 21.79
C GLN A 7 -2.30 18.21 20.46
N ILE A 8 -1.77 18.82 19.41
CA ILE A 8 -2.34 18.69 18.07
C ILE A 8 -2.15 17.25 17.65
N ALA A 9 -3.24 16.50 17.55
CA ALA A 9 -3.20 15.13 17.05
C ALA A 9 -2.56 15.11 15.65
N PRO A 10 -1.69 14.15 15.35
CA PRO A 10 -1.02 14.09 14.05
C PRO A 10 -2.05 14.01 12.92
N VAL A 11 -1.83 14.82 11.89
CA VAL A 11 -2.72 14.96 10.73
C VAL A 11 -2.84 13.63 9.96
N ALA A 12 -1.73 12.90 9.88
CA ALA A 12 -1.62 11.57 9.31
C ALA A 12 -0.42 10.85 9.93
N THR A 13 -0.43 9.52 9.87
CA THR A 13 0.70 8.68 10.30
C THR A 13 1.01 7.66 9.21
N LEU A 14 2.26 7.22 9.12
CA LEU A 14 2.63 6.15 8.20
C LEU A 14 1.82 4.88 8.52
N ASP A 15 1.16 4.34 7.51
CA ASP A 15 0.46 3.06 7.58
C ASP A 15 1.38 1.93 7.10
N HIS A 16 1.86 2.02 5.88
CA HIS A 16 2.77 1.03 5.31
C HIS A 16 3.65 1.60 4.19
N LEU A 17 4.71 0.86 3.91
CA LEU A 17 5.57 1.00 2.75
C LEU A 17 5.20 -0.07 1.72
N VAL A 18 5.36 0.22 0.44
CA VAL A 18 4.95 -0.68 -0.65
C VAL A 18 6.16 -1.06 -1.50
N VAL A 19 6.46 -2.34 -1.54
CA VAL A 19 7.43 -2.95 -2.45
C VAL A 19 6.66 -3.70 -3.53
N ALA A 20 6.85 -3.34 -4.79
CA ALA A 20 6.32 -4.08 -5.92
C ALA A 20 7.31 -5.11 -6.44
N ALA A 21 6.79 -6.19 -6.99
CA ALA A 21 7.53 -7.23 -7.66
C ALA A 21 6.79 -7.71 -8.92
N THR A 22 7.50 -8.35 -9.84
CA THR A 22 6.91 -8.97 -11.03
C THR A 22 5.95 -10.08 -10.65
N THR A 23 6.35 -10.93 -9.72
CA THR A 23 5.48 -11.92 -9.08
C THR A 23 5.54 -11.78 -7.57
N LEU A 24 4.49 -12.21 -6.89
CA LEU A 24 4.48 -12.19 -5.42
C LEU A 24 5.57 -13.10 -4.84
N ALA A 25 5.85 -14.23 -5.48
CA ALA A 25 6.89 -15.16 -5.06
C ALA A 25 8.27 -14.50 -5.10
N ASP A 26 8.63 -13.82 -6.20
CA ASP A 26 9.91 -13.11 -6.33
C ASP A 26 10.04 -12.01 -5.26
N GLY A 27 8.95 -11.30 -4.99
CA GLY A 27 8.92 -10.27 -3.96
C GLY A 27 9.15 -10.83 -2.55
N ILE A 28 8.54 -11.96 -2.23
CA ILE A 28 8.72 -12.66 -0.94
C ILE A 28 10.16 -13.12 -0.78
N GLU A 29 10.72 -13.77 -1.79
CA GLU A 29 12.10 -14.26 -1.79
C GLU A 29 13.11 -13.12 -1.60
N TYR A 30 12.95 -12.05 -2.39
CA TYR A 30 13.80 -10.87 -2.29
C TYR A 30 13.80 -10.25 -0.89
N ILE A 31 12.61 -10.07 -0.29
CA ILE A 31 12.51 -9.50 1.06
C ILE A 31 13.09 -10.46 2.11
N ALA A 32 12.89 -11.76 1.96
CA ALA A 32 13.48 -12.74 2.85
C ALA A 32 15.02 -12.70 2.82
N GLU A 33 15.60 -12.56 1.64
CA GLU A 33 17.06 -12.42 1.48
C GLU A 33 17.59 -11.10 2.09
N VAL A 34 16.95 -9.97 1.74
CA VAL A 34 17.46 -8.64 2.12
C VAL A 34 17.23 -8.34 3.60
N MET A 35 16.10 -8.76 4.15
CA MET A 35 15.71 -8.42 5.53
C MET A 35 15.89 -9.58 6.52
N GLY A 36 16.15 -10.80 6.04
CA GLY A 36 16.24 -11.98 6.89
C GLY A 36 14.91 -12.39 7.53
N VAL A 37 13.78 -11.94 6.98
CA VAL A 37 12.43 -12.20 7.50
C VAL A 37 11.53 -12.67 6.37
N VAL A 38 10.87 -13.80 6.55
CA VAL A 38 9.91 -14.33 5.56
C VAL A 38 8.57 -13.58 5.68
N PRO A 39 8.15 -12.86 4.62
CA PRO A 39 6.84 -12.20 4.60
C PRO A 39 5.68 -13.18 4.81
N GLN A 40 4.70 -12.77 5.57
CA GLN A 40 3.50 -13.56 5.82
C GLN A 40 2.48 -13.35 4.68
N PRO A 41 1.73 -14.38 4.28
CA PRO A 41 0.66 -14.20 3.30
C PRO A 41 -0.35 -13.14 3.76
N GLY A 42 -0.65 -12.21 2.86
CA GLY A 42 -1.67 -11.19 3.08
C GLY A 42 -3.02 -11.63 2.51
N GLY A 43 -3.31 -11.26 1.26
CA GLY A 43 -4.55 -11.63 0.60
C GLY A 43 -4.67 -11.10 -0.81
N LYS A 44 -5.86 -11.26 -1.38
CA LYS A 44 -6.19 -10.79 -2.72
C LYS A 44 -7.02 -9.52 -2.66
N HIS A 45 -6.69 -8.56 -3.50
CA HIS A 45 -7.49 -7.36 -3.75
C HIS A 45 -8.25 -7.56 -5.07
N VAL A 46 -9.36 -8.24 -5.00
CA VAL A 46 -10.12 -8.68 -6.19
C VAL A 46 -10.45 -7.51 -7.12
N ALA A 47 -10.88 -6.36 -6.58
CA ALA A 47 -11.23 -5.18 -7.36
C ALA A 47 -10.05 -4.57 -8.14
N MET A 48 -8.80 -4.87 -7.74
CA MET A 48 -7.58 -4.36 -8.34
C MET A 48 -6.76 -5.45 -9.01
N ALA A 49 -7.18 -6.70 -8.93
CA ALA A 49 -6.44 -7.87 -9.42
C ALA A 49 -4.97 -7.83 -8.96
N THR A 50 -4.76 -7.64 -7.67
CA THR A 50 -3.45 -7.68 -7.00
C THR A 50 -3.51 -8.59 -5.79
N HIS A 51 -2.36 -9.09 -5.37
CA HIS A 51 -2.21 -9.88 -4.15
C HIS A 51 -0.95 -9.45 -3.41
N ASN A 52 -0.88 -9.74 -2.12
CA ASN A 52 0.20 -9.24 -1.30
C ASN A 52 0.69 -10.23 -0.24
N ALA A 53 1.88 -9.94 0.28
CA ALA A 53 2.44 -10.49 1.50
C ALA A 53 2.92 -9.34 2.38
N LEU A 54 3.05 -9.58 3.68
CA LEU A 54 3.25 -8.52 4.66
C LEU A 54 4.42 -8.85 5.59
N VAL A 55 5.20 -7.82 5.94
CA VAL A 55 6.17 -7.87 7.05
C VAL A 55 5.79 -6.80 8.06
N ARG A 56 5.58 -7.21 9.31
CA ARG A 56 5.34 -6.26 10.40
C ARG A 56 6.61 -5.49 10.74
N LEU A 57 6.56 -4.16 10.67
CA LEU A 57 7.67 -3.28 11.03
C LEU A 57 7.53 -2.73 12.45
N SER A 58 6.30 -2.49 12.89
CA SER A 58 5.98 -2.03 14.24
C SER A 58 4.57 -2.50 14.65
N GLU A 59 4.06 -1.99 15.74
CA GLU A 59 2.68 -2.28 16.16
C GLU A 59 1.63 -1.79 15.15
N ARG A 60 1.94 -0.74 14.41
CA ARG A 60 0.98 -0.03 13.55
C ARG A 60 1.47 0.21 12.12
N THR A 61 2.65 -0.27 11.77
CA THR A 61 3.27 -0.06 10.46
C THR A 61 3.78 -1.38 9.90
N TYR A 62 3.61 -1.59 8.62
CA TYR A 62 4.08 -2.79 7.94
C TYR A 62 4.72 -2.48 6.58
N LEU A 63 5.40 -3.45 6.02
CA LEU A 63 5.85 -3.47 4.64
C LEU A 63 4.89 -4.37 3.87
N GLU A 64 4.32 -3.85 2.80
CA GLU A 64 3.52 -4.59 1.85
C GLU A 64 4.39 -4.98 0.65
N ILE A 65 4.43 -6.25 0.34
CA ILE A 65 4.96 -6.78 -0.90
C ILE A 65 3.76 -7.06 -1.81
N ILE A 66 3.67 -6.37 -2.94
CA ILE A 66 2.52 -6.44 -3.83
C ILE A 66 2.93 -6.84 -5.25
N ALA A 67 2.08 -7.63 -5.89
CA ALA A 67 2.19 -7.97 -7.30
C ALA A 67 0.82 -8.02 -7.96
N ILE A 68 0.79 -7.94 -9.29
CA ILE A 68 -0.42 -8.22 -10.07
C ILE A 68 -0.77 -9.69 -9.88
N ASP A 69 -2.03 -9.97 -9.55
CA ASP A 69 -2.54 -11.35 -9.50
C ASP A 69 -2.90 -11.82 -10.92
N PRO A 70 -2.13 -12.75 -11.49
CA PRO A 70 -2.38 -13.22 -12.87
C PRO A 70 -3.71 -13.98 -13.03
N ALA A 71 -4.28 -14.47 -11.93
CA ALA A 71 -5.60 -15.11 -11.91
C ALA A 71 -6.75 -14.11 -11.70
N GLY A 72 -6.46 -12.85 -11.40
CA GLY A 72 -7.45 -11.82 -11.18
C GLY A 72 -8.04 -11.27 -12.48
N ALA A 73 -9.34 -10.95 -12.49
CA ALA A 73 -9.96 -10.27 -13.62
C ALA A 73 -9.37 -8.86 -13.78
N ARG A 74 -9.18 -8.42 -15.04
CA ARG A 74 -8.68 -7.07 -15.31
C ARG A 74 -9.59 -6.02 -14.66
N PRO A 75 -9.03 -5.11 -13.84
CA PRO A 75 -9.83 -4.08 -13.18
C PRO A 75 -10.37 -3.07 -14.21
N SER A 76 -11.50 -2.42 -13.87
CA SER A 76 -12.14 -1.40 -14.69
C SER A 76 -11.43 -0.04 -14.67
N ARG A 77 -10.43 0.12 -13.80
CA ARG A 77 -9.61 1.31 -13.62
C ARG A 77 -8.14 0.94 -13.48
N PRO A 78 -7.20 1.87 -13.68
CA PRO A 78 -5.78 1.60 -13.44
C PRO A 78 -5.54 1.08 -12.02
N ARG A 79 -4.60 0.14 -11.87
CA ARG A 79 -4.17 -0.34 -10.58
C ARG A 79 -3.50 0.77 -9.78
N TRP A 80 -3.62 0.69 -8.48
CA TRP A 80 -2.90 1.60 -7.57
C TRP A 80 -1.38 1.50 -7.73
N PHE A 81 -0.69 2.51 -7.19
CA PHE A 81 0.79 2.58 -7.15
C PHE A 81 1.48 2.52 -8.52
N GLY A 82 0.74 2.82 -9.60
CA GLY A 82 1.31 2.78 -10.94
C GLY A 82 1.67 1.37 -11.44
N LEU A 83 1.08 0.30 -10.88
CA LEU A 83 1.41 -1.08 -11.25
C LEU A 83 1.14 -1.43 -12.72
N ASP A 84 0.35 -0.63 -13.44
CA ASP A 84 0.12 -0.80 -14.87
C ASP A 84 1.12 0.00 -15.73
N ASP A 85 2.05 0.76 -15.12
CA ASP A 85 3.07 1.53 -15.83
C ASP A 85 4.11 0.57 -16.43
N ILE A 86 4.28 0.67 -17.75
CA ILE A 86 5.23 -0.16 -18.51
C ILE A 86 6.68 0.07 -18.06
N ALA A 87 7.04 1.31 -17.73
CA ALA A 87 8.38 1.61 -17.24
C ALA A 87 8.64 0.95 -15.88
N LEU A 88 7.67 1.04 -14.96
CA LEU A 88 7.77 0.33 -13.68
C LEU A 88 7.86 -1.18 -13.89
N GLN A 89 7.01 -1.77 -14.73
CA GLN A 89 7.04 -3.20 -15.00
C GLN A 89 8.40 -3.65 -15.57
N ALA A 90 9.03 -2.85 -16.43
CA ALA A 90 10.38 -3.12 -16.94
C ALA A 90 11.44 -3.11 -15.81
N GLU A 91 11.36 -2.16 -14.88
CA GLU A 91 12.26 -2.12 -13.73
C GLU A 91 12.08 -3.31 -12.78
N LEU A 92 10.83 -3.77 -12.61
CA LEU A 92 10.52 -4.90 -11.73
C LEU A 92 11.05 -6.24 -12.26
N ILE A 93 11.29 -6.36 -13.58
CA ILE A 93 11.94 -7.54 -14.16
C ILE A 93 13.36 -7.72 -13.60
N GLU A 94 14.06 -6.62 -13.33
CA GLU A 94 15.41 -6.68 -12.78
C GLU A 94 15.43 -7.02 -11.29
N ARG A 95 14.53 -6.44 -10.52
CA ARG A 95 14.37 -6.71 -9.07
C ARG A 95 13.11 -6.02 -8.50
N PRO A 96 12.59 -6.47 -7.37
CA PRO A 96 11.57 -5.75 -6.60
C PRO A 96 12.03 -4.34 -6.20
N ARG A 97 11.08 -3.40 -6.13
CA ARG A 97 11.34 -1.97 -5.86
C ARG A 97 10.43 -1.44 -4.77
N LEU A 98 10.96 -0.63 -3.87
CA LEU A 98 10.16 0.24 -3.01
C LEU A 98 9.57 1.36 -3.89
N ILE A 99 8.26 1.36 -4.08
CA ILE A 99 7.61 2.24 -5.04
C ILE A 99 6.72 3.29 -4.39
N HIS A 100 6.21 3.03 -3.19
CA HIS A 100 5.22 3.91 -2.58
C HIS A 100 5.21 3.81 -1.05
N TRP A 101 4.49 4.72 -0.43
CA TRP A 101 4.12 4.69 0.98
C TRP A 101 2.66 5.09 1.14
N VAL A 102 2.01 4.63 2.19
CA VAL A 102 0.60 4.91 2.49
C VAL A 102 0.50 5.53 3.87
N ALA A 103 -0.24 6.62 3.97
CA ALA A 103 -0.55 7.28 5.23
C ALA A 103 -1.96 6.93 5.70
N ARG A 104 -2.11 6.74 7.00
CA ARG A 104 -3.39 6.58 7.68
C ARG A 104 -3.90 7.93 8.16
N ALA A 105 -5.16 8.25 7.89
CA ALA A 105 -5.81 9.46 8.37
C ALA A 105 -7.21 9.15 8.92
N THR A 106 -7.67 9.95 9.89
CA THR A 106 -8.99 9.75 10.50
C THR A 106 -10.14 10.28 9.64
N ASP A 107 -9.89 11.31 8.83
CA ASP A 107 -10.87 11.93 7.93
C ASP A 107 -10.24 12.09 6.55
N ILE A 108 -10.29 10.99 5.77
CA ILE A 108 -9.63 10.93 4.47
C ILE A 108 -10.17 11.97 3.49
N ALA A 109 -11.46 12.24 3.46
CA ALA A 109 -12.06 13.18 2.51
C ALA A 109 -11.57 14.61 2.77
N ARG A 110 -11.59 15.04 4.04
CA ARG A 110 -11.07 16.35 4.46
C ARG A 110 -9.57 16.46 4.22
N ARG A 111 -8.81 15.39 4.52
CA ARG A 111 -7.35 15.38 4.33
C ARG A 111 -6.97 15.40 2.87
N ALA A 112 -7.66 14.64 2.03
CA ALA A 112 -7.44 14.67 0.59
C ALA A 112 -7.74 16.06 0.00
N ALA A 113 -8.84 16.70 0.42
CA ALA A 113 -9.18 18.04 -0.03
C ALA A 113 -8.18 19.13 0.41
N ALA A 114 -7.52 18.94 1.56
CA ALA A 114 -6.50 19.85 2.08
C ALA A 114 -5.07 19.56 1.59
N CYS A 115 -4.87 18.47 0.86
CA CYS A 115 -3.56 18.10 0.34
C CYS A 115 -3.16 19.04 -0.82
N PRO A 116 -1.91 19.57 -0.84
CA PRO A 116 -1.45 20.44 -1.91
C PRO A 116 -1.29 19.73 -3.26
N ILE A 117 -1.26 18.40 -3.27
CA ILE A 117 -1.27 17.57 -4.48
C ILE A 117 -2.61 16.85 -4.62
N ALA A 118 -3.09 16.69 -5.85
CA ALA A 118 -4.33 15.98 -6.11
C ALA A 118 -4.15 14.48 -5.84
N LEU A 119 -4.86 13.95 -4.85
CA LEU A 119 -4.81 12.54 -4.48
C LEU A 119 -5.87 11.68 -5.21
N GLY A 120 -6.69 12.30 -6.06
CA GLY A 120 -7.80 11.61 -6.72
C GLY A 120 -9.03 11.41 -5.84
N PRO A 121 -10.05 10.71 -6.35
CA PRO A 121 -11.28 10.45 -5.62
C PRO A 121 -11.08 9.42 -4.51
N VAL A 122 -11.87 9.54 -3.44
CA VAL A 122 -11.91 8.55 -2.37
C VAL A 122 -12.71 7.33 -2.81
N HIS A 123 -12.10 6.17 -2.75
CA HIS A 123 -12.71 4.87 -3.06
C HIS A 123 -12.96 4.06 -1.80
N VAL A 124 -14.09 3.36 -1.76
CA VAL A 124 -14.38 2.37 -0.73
C VAL A 124 -13.84 1.03 -1.18
N MET A 125 -13.06 0.40 -0.32
CA MET A 125 -12.45 -0.90 -0.55
C MET A 125 -12.96 -1.91 0.48
N ALA A 126 -12.95 -3.18 0.09
CA ALA A 126 -13.35 -4.29 0.94
C ALA A 126 -12.52 -5.54 0.70
N ARG A 127 -12.28 -6.32 1.76
CA ARG A 127 -11.69 -7.65 1.69
C ARG A 127 -12.21 -8.48 2.88
N GLY A 128 -13.03 -9.48 2.61
CA GLY A 128 -13.76 -10.18 3.67
C GLY A 128 -14.60 -9.20 4.50
N ASP A 129 -14.40 -9.19 5.81
CA ASP A 129 -15.09 -8.28 6.74
C ASP A 129 -14.42 -6.91 6.87
N TYR A 130 -13.21 -6.76 6.32
CA TYR A 130 -12.47 -5.49 6.36
C TYR A 130 -13.05 -4.48 5.37
N ARG A 131 -13.17 -3.24 5.83
CA ARG A 131 -13.60 -2.08 5.03
C ARG A 131 -12.64 -0.93 5.28
N TRP A 132 -12.21 -0.28 4.21
CA TRP A 132 -11.40 0.95 4.31
C TRP A 132 -11.70 1.89 3.15
N ARG A 133 -11.19 3.09 3.25
CA ARG A 133 -11.24 4.08 2.17
C ARG A 133 -9.82 4.45 1.78
N ILE A 134 -9.60 4.71 0.49
CA ILE A 134 -8.29 5.08 -0.07
C ILE A 134 -8.48 6.12 -1.18
N THR A 135 -7.49 6.97 -1.40
CA THR A 135 -7.40 7.90 -2.55
C THR A 135 -6.56 7.30 -3.63
#